data_862e3b9047b7126827d68b7c830024ac
#
_entry.id   862e3b9047b7126827d68b7c830024ac
#
_cell.length_a   1.000
_cell.length_b   1.000
_cell.length_c   1.000
_cell.angle_alpha   90.00
_cell.angle_beta   90.00
_cell.angle_gamma   90.00
#
_symmetry.space_group_name_H-M   'P 1'
#
loop_
_entity.id
_entity.type
_entity.pdbx_description
1 polymer ?
#
loop_
_entity_poly.entity_id
_entity_poly.type
_entity_poly.pdbx_seq_one_letter_code
_entity_poly.pdbx_strand_id
1 'polypeptide(L)'
;MKHRYLKGNIICALPQLSDIFFSKSIIYLTHHNKDGAVGIVLNYKIMTIKASQLFEKLNIENVSKNLETEFLFHIGGPLSQNNGFILHTKDYDSRNTIKVSKQVKLTCSTEIISDIAKNKGPKQFFISLGYSGWGPGQLEDEIKQNSWINLNEELDLLFEIDSEKKWKNALKKTGIDFSKLSNYFGNA
;
A
#
# COMPACT_ATOMS: atom_id res chain seq x y z
N MET A 1 -13.75 -25.01 7.70
CA MET A 1 -12.48 -24.22 7.95
C MET A 1 -12.89 -22.79 8.24
N LYS A 2 -12.44 -22.18 9.35
CA LYS A 2 -12.64 -20.76 9.61
C LYS A 2 -11.87 -20.00 8.53
N HIS A 3 -12.55 -19.30 7.62
CA HIS A 3 -11.92 -18.35 6.71
C HIS A 3 -11.20 -17.29 7.54
N ARG A 4 -9.88 -17.32 7.50
CA ARG A 4 -9.07 -16.30 8.17
C ARG A 4 -8.93 -15.14 7.19
N TYR A 5 -9.71 -14.10 7.40
CA TYR A 5 -9.56 -12.87 6.62
C TYR A 5 -8.18 -12.25 6.85
N LEU A 6 -7.63 -11.66 5.78
CA LEU A 6 -6.25 -11.20 5.71
C LEU A 6 -6.10 -9.69 5.90
N LYS A 7 -7.10 -9.01 6.47
CA LYS A 7 -6.99 -7.59 6.81
C LYS A 7 -5.74 -7.34 7.66
N GLY A 8 -4.93 -6.35 7.28
CA GLY A 8 -3.68 -6.03 7.94
C GLY A 8 -2.49 -6.88 7.49
N ASN A 9 -2.66 -7.75 6.51
CA ASN A 9 -1.57 -8.51 5.91
C ASN A 9 -1.13 -7.88 4.59
N ILE A 10 0.01 -8.33 4.10
CA ILE A 10 0.55 -8.01 2.79
C ILE A 10 0.34 -9.21 1.87
N ILE A 11 -0.12 -8.97 0.65
CA ILE A 11 -0.07 -9.96 -0.43
C ILE A 11 0.99 -9.55 -1.45
N CYS A 12 1.73 -10.52 -1.94
CA CYS A 12 2.79 -10.32 -2.92
C CYS A 12 2.45 -11.10 -4.19
N ALA A 13 2.50 -10.43 -5.33
CA ALA A 13 2.29 -11.06 -6.62
C ALA A 13 3.37 -12.11 -6.87
N LEU A 14 2.98 -13.34 -7.20
CA LEU A 14 3.92 -14.38 -7.59
C LEU A 14 4.41 -14.15 -9.03
N PRO A 15 5.62 -14.62 -9.39
CA PRO A 15 6.23 -14.35 -10.70
C PRO A 15 5.39 -14.72 -11.91
N GLN A 16 4.50 -15.71 -11.78
CA GLN A 16 3.59 -16.17 -12.86
C GLN A 16 2.38 -15.25 -13.06
N LEU A 17 2.11 -14.32 -12.15
CA LEU A 17 1.03 -13.34 -12.34
C LEU A 17 1.39 -12.38 -13.46
N SER A 18 0.73 -12.52 -14.60
CA SER A 18 0.97 -11.74 -15.82
C SER A 18 0.00 -10.58 -16.04
N ASP A 19 -0.82 -10.26 -15.04
CA ASP A 19 -1.71 -9.11 -15.08
C ASP A 19 -0.92 -7.82 -15.29
N ILE A 20 -1.36 -6.96 -16.23
CA ILE A 20 -0.66 -5.73 -16.62
C ILE A 20 -0.46 -4.79 -15.42
N PHE A 21 -1.46 -4.69 -14.53
CA PHE A 21 -1.42 -3.78 -13.40
C PHE A 21 -0.76 -4.41 -12.17
N PHE A 22 -0.98 -5.71 -11.94
CA PHE A 22 -0.57 -6.36 -10.68
C PHE A 22 0.70 -7.19 -10.76
N SER A 23 1.28 -7.36 -11.95
CA SER A 23 2.57 -8.06 -12.07
C SER A 23 3.63 -7.40 -11.20
N LYS A 24 4.33 -8.19 -10.38
CA LYS A 24 5.37 -7.73 -9.44
C LYS A 24 4.88 -6.69 -8.42
N SER A 25 3.59 -6.65 -8.12
CA SER A 25 3.06 -5.77 -7.07
C SER A 25 3.15 -6.40 -5.68
N ILE A 26 3.17 -5.54 -4.66
CA ILE A 26 2.86 -5.88 -3.29
C ILE A 26 1.73 -4.99 -2.82
N ILE A 27 0.79 -5.55 -2.07
CA ILE A 27 -0.45 -4.88 -1.69
C ILE A 27 -0.71 -5.09 -0.20
N TYR A 28 -0.94 -3.99 0.52
CA TYR A 28 -1.38 -4.06 1.91
C TYR A 28 -2.91 -4.09 1.98
N LEU A 29 -3.47 -5.12 2.59
CA LEU A 29 -4.91 -5.31 2.70
C LEU A 29 -5.50 -4.47 3.84
N THR A 30 -6.19 -3.41 3.47
CA THR A 30 -6.84 -2.49 4.42
C THR A 30 -8.19 -3.00 4.91
N HIS A 31 -8.83 -3.84 4.11
CA HIS A 31 -10.11 -4.49 4.42
C HIS A 31 -10.14 -5.90 3.81
N HIS A 32 -10.73 -6.86 4.53
CA HIS A 32 -11.05 -8.18 4.02
C HIS A 32 -12.11 -8.83 4.87
N ASN A 33 -13.23 -9.21 4.26
CA ASN A 33 -14.34 -9.92 4.89
C ASN A 33 -15.10 -10.76 3.84
N LYS A 34 -16.29 -11.25 4.20
CA LYS A 34 -17.15 -12.04 3.30
C LYS A 34 -17.63 -11.29 2.04
N ASP A 35 -17.63 -9.98 2.06
CA ASP A 35 -18.10 -9.12 0.98
C ASP A 35 -16.98 -8.74 0.00
N GLY A 36 -15.72 -9.14 0.29
CA GLY A 36 -14.56 -8.92 -0.56
C GLY A 36 -13.35 -8.34 0.18
N ALA A 37 -12.40 -7.81 -0.60
CA ALA A 37 -11.17 -7.23 -0.07
C ALA A 37 -10.86 -5.88 -0.71
N VAL A 38 -10.14 -5.03 0.04
CA VAL A 38 -9.57 -3.76 -0.42
C VAL A 38 -8.12 -3.70 -0.01
N GLY A 39 -7.26 -3.25 -0.92
CA GLY A 39 -5.83 -3.11 -0.66
C GLY A 39 -5.20 -1.90 -1.35
N ILE A 40 -4.03 -1.52 -0.86
CA ILE A 40 -3.22 -0.43 -1.40
C ILE A 40 -1.92 -1.03 -1.96
N VAL A 41 -1.66 -0.81 -3.25
CA VAL A 41 -0.39 -1.16 -3.88
C VAL A 41 0.71 -0.29 -3.30
N LEU A 42 1.83 -0.90 -2.89
CA LEU A 42 2.89 -0.24 -2.14
C LEU A 42 4.12 0.12 -2.97
N ASN A 43 4.21 -0.34 -4.21
CA ASN A 43 5.44 -0.24 -4.98
C ASN A 43 5.33 0.45 -6.33
N TYR A 44 4.19 1.09 -6.66
CA TYR A 44 4.03 1.85 -7.89
C TYR A 44 4.18 3.35 -7.62
N LYS A 45 5.42 3.82 -7.62
CA LYS A 45 5.77 5.24 -7.50
C LYS A 45 5.30 6.01 -8.72
N ILE A 46 4.65 7.17 -8.51
CA ILE A 46 4.22 8.08 -9.58
C ILE A 46 5.16 9.28 -9.67
N MET A 47 5.17 10.08 -8.60
CA MET A 47 5.83 11.37 -8.58
C MET A 47 6.19 11.79 -7.16
N THR A 48 7.10 12.74 -7.08
CA THR A 48 7.40 13.48 -5.87
C THR A 48 6.89 14.92 -6.05
N ILE A 49 6.17 15.44 -5.06
CA ILE A 49 5.63 16.81 -5.07
C ILE A 49 6.21 17.55 -3.87
N LYS A 50 6.72 18.75 -4.08
CA LYS A 50 7.14 19.60 -2.97
C LYS A 50 5.95 20.02 -2.10
N ALA A 51 6.16 20.07 -0.80
CA ALA A 51 5.12 20.46 0.16
C ALA A 51 4.45 21.78 -0.20
N SER A 52 5.22 22.79 -0.59
CA SER A 52 4.71 24.08 -1.02
C SER A 52 3.70 24.00 -2.15
N GLN A 53 3.98 23.18 -3.18
CA GLN A 53 3.10 22.98 -4.33
C GLN A 53 1.84 22.19 -3.96
N LEU A 54 2.00 21.20 -3.07
CA LEU A 54 0.88 20.38 -2.61
C LEU A 54 -0.09 21.21 -1.77
N PHE A 55 0.42 22.08 -0.90
CA PHE A 55 -0.41 22.94 -0.04
C PHE A 55 -1.16 24.00 -0.82
N GLU A 56 -0.52 24.59 -1.85
CA GLU A 56 -1.18 25.49 -2.78
C GLU A 56 -2.36 24.79 -3.49
N LYS A 57 -2.13 23.59 -4.05
CA LYS A 57 -3.17 22.81 -4.72
C LYS A 57 -4.33 22.38 -3.80
N LEU A 58 -4.05 22.15 -2.52
CA LEU A 58 -5.04 21.73 -1.52
C LEU A 58 -5.65 22.91 -0.76
N ASN A 59 -5.29 24.17 -1.08
CA ASN A 59 -5.69 25.38 -0.38
C ASN A 59 -5.41 25.30 1.14
N ILE A 60 -4.26 24.72 1.52
CA ILE A 60 -3.83 24.62 2.92
C ILE A 60 -3.09 25.91 3.27
N GLU A 61 -3.75 26.76 4.07
CA GLU A 61 -3.20 28.02 4.55
C GLU A 61 -2.33 27.85 5.80
N ASN A 62 -1.53 28.89 6.13
CA ASN A 62 -0.73 29.00 7.37
C ASN A 62 0.33 27.89 7.56
N VAL A 63 0.91 27.41 6.47
CA VAL A 63 2.07 26.53 6.52
C VAL A 63 3.33 27.34 6.27
N SER A 64 4.39 27.08 7.04
CA SER A 64 5.70 27.72 6.82
C SER A 64 6.16 27.51 5.38
N LYS A 65 6.44 28.59 4.65
CA LYS A 65 6.86 28.57 3.25
C LYS A 65 8.21 27.86 3.00
N ASN A 66 8.94 27.51 4.05
CA ASN A 66 10.26 26.88 4.00
C ASN A 66 10.22 25.35 4.08
N LEU A 67 9.08 24.70 3.80
CA LEU A 67 9.02 23.26 3.77
C LEU A 67 9.60 22.73 2.45
N GLU A 68 10.87 22.41 2.48
CA GLU A 68 11.55 21.62 1.42
C GLU A 68 11.15 20.16 1.44
N THR A 69 10.22 19.78 2.32
CA THR A 69 9.70 18.42 2.43
C THR A 69 9.08 17.99 1.10
N GLU A 70 9.45 16.85 0.65
CA GLU A 70 8.89 16.22 -0.54
C GLU A 70 7.93 15.09 -0.16
N PHE A 71 6.76 15.07 -0.78
CA PHE A 71 5.78 14.01 -0.63
C PHE A 71 5.87 13.06 -1.81
N LEU A 72 6.14 11.79 -1.53
CA LEU A 72 6.19 10.74 -2.52
C LEU A 72 4.79 10.12 -2.70
N PHE A 73 4.26 10.20 -3.92
CA PHE A 73 2.97 9.63 -4.29
C PHE A 73 3.12 8.31 -5.04
N HIS A 74 2.19 7.39 -4.78
CA HIS A 74 2.11 6.08 -5.41
C HIS A 74 0.73 5.85 -6.04
N ILE A 75 0.62 4.91 -6.98
CA ILE A 75 -0.67 4.37 -7.41
C ILE A 75 -1.03 3.22 -6.47
N GLY A 76 -2.11 3.39 -5.71
CA GLY A 76 -2.61 2.37 -4.78
C GLY A 76 -3.50 1.32 -5.43
N GLY A 77 -3.94 1.58 -6.66
CA GLY A 77 -4.77 0.66 -7.44
C GLY A 77 -5.52 1.35 -8.56
N PRO A 78 -6.24 0.59 -9.40
CA PRO A 78 -6.97 1.12 -10.55
C PRO A 78 -8.27 1.85 -10.17
N LEU A 79 -8.79 1.65 -8.95
CA LEU A 79 -10.06 2.22 -8.53
C LEU A 79 -9.86 3.57 -7.83
N SER A 80 -10.76 4.53 -8.10
CA SER A 80 -10.80 5.85 -7.44
C SER A 80 -9.47 6.61 -7.44
N GLN A 81 -8.77 6.66 -8.54
CA GLN A 81 -7.42 7.26 -8.66
C GLN A 81 -7.37 8.77 -8.37
N ASN A 82 -8.51 9.44 -8.32
CA ASN A 82 -8.61 10.85 -7.92
C ASN A 82 -8.65 11.05 -6.39
N ASN A 83 -8.74 9.97 -5.62
CA ASN A 83 -8.82 10.00 -4.16
C ASN A 83 -7.48 9.61 -3.52
N GLY A 84 -7.06 10.38 -2.52
CA GLY A 84 -5.87 10.10 -1.72
C GLY A 84 -6.16 9.16 -0.55
N PHE A 85 -5.27 8.20 -0.35
CA PHE A 85 -5.28 7.24 0.76
C PHE A 85 -3.92 7.28 1.44
N ILE A 86 -3.91 7.54 2.74
CA ILE A 86 -2.67 7.70 3.50
C ILE A 86 -2.61 6.61 4.56
N LEU A 87 -1.75 5.60 4.32
CA LEU A 87 -1.38 4.63 5.34
C LEU A 87 -0.38 5.29 6.29
N HIS A 88 -0.52 5.05 7.59
CA HIS A 88 0.39 5.65 8.56
C HIS A 88 0.48 4.83 9.86
N THR A 89 1.50 5.11 10.65
CA THR A 89 1.68 4.51 11.97
C THR A 89 0.58 4.92 12.95
N LYS A 90 0.36 4.11 13.97
CA LYS A 90 -0.75 4.21 14.95
C LYS A 90 -0.76 5.48 15.80
N ASP A 91 0.34 6.22 15.82
CA ASP A 91 0.58 7.38 16.67
C ASP A 91 -0.16 8.65 16.22
N TYR A 92 -0.94 8.59 15.15
CA TYR A 92 -1.82 9.66 14.68
C TYR A 92 -3.27 9.18 14.60
N ASP A 93 -4.20 10.12 14.83
CA ASP A 93 -5.64 9.90 14.71
C ASP A 93 -6.37 11.17 14.27
N SER A 94 -7.42 11.02 13.48
CA SER A 94 -8.35 12.07 13.09
C SER A 94 -9.76 11.50 12.89
N ARG A 95 -10.76 12.37 12.64
CA ARG A 95 -12.17 11.93 12.47
C ARG A 95 -12.35 10.90 11.35
N ASN A 96 -11.50 10.93 10.32
CA ASN A 96 -11.60 10.08 9.13
C ASN A 96 -10.51 8.99 9.11
N THR A 97 -10.01 8.60 10.29
CA THR A 97 -9.00 7.55 10.42
C THR A 97 -9.66 6.21 10.70
N ILE A 98 -9.27 5.20 9.92
CA ILE A 98 -9.71 3.81 10.04
C ILE A 98 -8.55 2.99 10.59
N LYS A 99 -8.79 2.21 11.65
CA LYS A 99 -7.82 1.25 12.16
C LYS A 99 -7.77 0.03 11.23
N VAL A 100 -6.61 -0.22 10.65
CA VAL A 100 -6.37 -1.41 9.83
C VAL A 100 -5.83 -2.55 10.70
N SER A 101 -4.75 -2.29 11.44
CA SER A 101 -4.11 -3.27 12.32
C SER A 101 -3.83 -2.69 13.72
N LYS A 102 -3.01 -3.36 14.51
CA LYS A 102 -2.50 -2.81 15.78
C LYS A 102 -1.49 -1.68 15.57
N GLN A 103 -0.80 -1.63 14.45
CA GLN A 103 0.30 -0.71 14.15
C GLN A 103 -0.02 0.29 13.05
N VAL A 104 -0.97 -0.03 12.15
CA VAL A 104 -1.26 0.73 10.94
C VAL A 104 -2.70 1.22 10.93
N LYS A 105 -2.86 2.46 10.53
CA LYS A 105 -4.13 3.14 10.27
C LYS A 105 -4.17 3.68 8.84
N LEU A 106 -5.36 3.99 8.36
CA LEU A 106 -5.63 4.59 7.06
C LEU A 106 -6.45 5.85 7.24
N THR A 107 -6.01 6.96 6.65
CA THR A 107 -6.73 8.24 6.63
C THR A 107 -6.99 8.68 5.19
N CYS A 108 -8.22 9.12 4.90
CA CYS A 108 -8.64 9.60 3.58
C CYS A 108 -8.93 11.12 3.57
N SER A 109 -8.51 11.86 4.59
CA SER A 109 -8.70 13.31 4.72
C SER A 109 -7.43 14.08 4.40
N THR A 110 -7.56 15.26 3.80
CA THR A 110 -6.45 16.18 3.56
C THR A 110 -5.90 16.82 4.85
N GLU A 111 -6.63 16.75 5.95
CA GLU A 111 -6.18 17.25 7.26
C GLU A 111 -4.83 16.65 7.68
N ILE A 112 -4.63 15.35 7.44
CA ILE A 112 -3.36 14.68 7.76
C ILE A 112 -2.17 15.33 7.03
N ILE A 113 -2.34 15.79 5.80
CA ILE A 113 -1.29 16.48 5.02
C ILE A 113 -0.91 17.80 5.71
N SER A 114 -1.92 18.56 6.17
CA SER A 114 -1.69 19.78 6.95
C SER A 114 -0.98 19.49 8.26
N ASP A 115 -1.35 18.43 8.95
CA ASP A 115 -0.74 18.06 10.23
C ASP A 115 0.69 17.55 10.06
N ILE A 116 0.99 16.79 9.00
CA ILE A 116 2.36 16.40 8.63
C ILE A 116 3.21 17.65 8.40
N ALA A 117 2.69 18.62 7.67
CA ALA A 117 3.35 19.89 7.39
C ALA A 117 3.67 20.70 8.64
N LYS A 118 2.83 20.59 9.64
CA LYS A 118 2.97 21.29 10.95
C LYS A 118 3.76 20.45 11.98
N ASN A 119 4.40 19.34 11.56
CA ASN A 119 5.06 18.37 12.45
C ASN A 119 4.13 17.78 13.54
N LYS A 120 2.83 17.68 13.24
CA LYS A 120 1.81 17.08 14.10
C LYS A 120 1.26 15.77 13.52
N GLY A 121 1.75 15.37 12.38
CA GLY A 121 1.36 14.13 11.70
C GLY A 121 1.98 12.87 12.30
N PRO A 122 1.72 11.71 11.70
CA PRO A 122 2.32 10.43 12.10
C PRO A 122 3.83 10.42 11.85
N LYS A 123 4.53 9.53 12.57
CA LYS A 123 5.98 9.33 12.41
C LYS A 123 6.35 8.77 11.04
N GLN A 124 5.55 7.84 10.55
CA GLN A 124 5.75 7.24 9.22
C GLN A 124 4.42 7.24 8.48
N PHE A 125 4.47 7.52 7.19
CA PHE A 125 3.29 7.53 6.33
C PHE A 125 3.64 7.14 4.89
N PHE A 126 2.62 6.71 4.16
CA PHE A 126 2.69 6.32 2.76
C PHE A 126 1.47 6.88 2.04
N ILE A 127 1.68 7.68 1.00
CA ILE A 127 0.61 8.35 0.25
C ILE A 127 0.36 7.59 -1.04
N SER A 128 -0.89 7.23 -1.29
CA SER A 128 -1.32 6.62 -2.54
C SER A 128 -2.54 7.31 -3.14
N LEU A 129 -2.68 7.23 -4.44
CA LEU A 129 -3.87 7.57 -5.20
C LEU A 129 -4.54 6.29 -5.65
N GLY A 130 -5.84 6.17 -5.38
CA GLY A 130 -6.62 4.98 -5.70
C GLY A 130 -6.35 3.78 -4.78
N TYR A 131 -7.07 2.71 -5.06
CA TYR A 131 -6.99 1.44 -4.34
C TYR A 131 -7.29 0.25 -5.25
N SER A 132 -7.01 -0.96 -4.78
CA SER A 132 -7.32 -2.24 -5.42
C SER A 132 -8.48 -2.91 -4.70
N GLY A 133 -9.38 -3.55 -5.44
CA GLY A 133 -10.56 -4.19 -4.89
C GLY A 133 -10.78 -5.58 -5.45
N TRP A 134 -11.28 -6.49 -4.62
CA TRP A 134 -11.71 -7.84 -4.94
C TRP A 134 -13.15 -8.05 -4.50
N GLY A 135 -13.95 -8.66 -5.36
CA GLY A 135 -15.29 -9.11 -5.00
C GLY A 135 -15.29 -10.26 -3.99
N PRO A 136 -16.49 -10.68 -3.52
CA PRO A 136 -16.62 -11.80 -2.58
C PRO A 136 -15.95 -13.08 -3.08
N GLY A 137 -15.01 -13.63 -2.31
CA GLY A 137 -14.28 -14.88 -2.64
C GLY A 137 -13.20 -14.76 -3.71
N GLN A 138 -13.12 -13.63 -4.43
CA GLN A 138 -12.17 -13.45 -5.53
C GLN A 138 -10.71 -13.55 -5.07
N LEU A 139 -10.36 -12.85 -4.00
CA LEU A 139 -8.99 -12.88 -3.47
C LEU A 139 -8.58 -14.29 -3.02
N GLU A 140 -9.48 -15.01 -2.37
CA GLU A 140 -9.24 -16.38 -1.93
C GLU A 140 -9.00 -17.32 -3.12
N ASP A 141 -9.73 -17.15 -4.21
CA ASP A 141 -9.56 -17.95 -5.41
C ASP A 141 -8.27 -17.61 -6.15
N GLU A 142 -7.90 -16.34 -6.24
CA GLU A 142 -6.61 -15.92 -6.79
C GLU A 142 -5.41 -16.43 -5.96
N ILE A 143 -5.55 -16.51 -4.63
CA ILE A 143 -4.53 -17.12 -3.77
C ILE A 143 -4.41 -18.63 -4.03
N LYS A 144 -5.55 -19.35 -4.15
CA LYS A 144 -5.55 -20.79 -4.49
C LYS A 144 -4.93 -21.08 -5.86
N GLN A 145 -5.08 -20.15 -6.81
CA GLN A 145 -4.48 -20.22 -8.14
C GLN A 145 -3.00 -19.80 -8.16
N ASN A 146 -2.41 -19.54 -6.99
CA ASN A 146 -1.03 -19.06 -6.86
C ASN A 146 -0.75 -17.73 -7.57
N SER A 147 -1.74 -16.83 -7.67
CA SER A 147 -1.52 -15.46 -8.12
C SER A 147 -0.83 -14.62 -7.04
N TRP A 148 -1.17 -14.88 -5.79
CA TRP A 148 -0.69 -14.15 -4.62
C TRP A 148 -0.14 -15.07 -3.54
N ILE A 149 0.89 -14.60 -2.85
CA ILE A 149 1.35 -15.18 -1.58
C ILE A 149 1.12 -14.20 -0.45
N ASN A 150 0.59 -14.70 0.68
CA ASN A 150 0.34 -13.88 1.87
C ASN A 150 1.58 -13.80 2.76
N LEU A 151 1.85 -12.58 3.24
CA LEU A 151 2.80 -12.30 4.31
C LEU A 151 2.09 -11.61 5.48
N ASN A 152 2.62 -11.76 6.68
CA ASN A 152 2.20 -10.95 7.81
C ASN A 152 2.52 -9.48 7.58
N GLU A 153 1.96 -8.60 8.43
CA GLU A 153 2.29 -7.17 8.42
C GLU A 153 3.79 -6.96 8.67
N GLU A 154 4.42 -6.22 7.76
CA GLU A 154 5.84 -5.87 7.79
C GLU A 154 5.99 -4.35 7.61
N LEU A 155 6.29 -3.64 8.69
CA LEU A 155 6.33 -2.17 8.67
C LEU A 155 7.44 -1.61 7.78
N ASP A 156 8.57 -2.31 7.65
CA ASP A 156 9.64 -1.95 6.74
C ASP A 156 9.19 -1.97 5.27
N LEU A 157 8.39 -2.97 4.88
CA LEU A 157 7.79 -3.03 3.54
C LEU A 157 6.78 -1.90 3.31
N LEU A 158 6.07 -1.46 4.34
CA LEU A 158 5.12 -0.36 4.20
C LEU A 158 5.84 0.98 4.06
N PHE A 159 6.80 1.28 4.93
CA PHE A 159 7.26 2.64 5.16
C PHE A 159 8.74 2.90 4.87
N GLU A 160 9.62 1.89 4.91
CA GLU A 160 11.06 2.11 4.93
C GLU A 160 11.77 1.69 3.63
N ILE A 161 11.33 0.57 3.02
CA ILE A 161 11.97 0.04 1.82
C ILE A 161 11.57 0.84 0.59
N ASP A 162 12.54 1.17 -0.27
CA ASP A 162 12.29 1.81 -1.58
C ASP A 162 11.30 1.00 -2.41
N SER A 163 10.37 1.70 -3.08
CA SER A 163 9.29 1.09 -3.86
C SER A 163 9.78 0.03 -4.84
N GLU A 164 10.87 0.30 -5.55
CA GLU A 164 11.46 -0.62 -6.55
C GLU A 164 12.00 -1.91 -5.94
N LYS A 165 12.38 -1.89 -4.67
CA LYS A 165 12.95 -3.04 -3.94
C LYS A 165 11.90 -3.86 -3.20
N LYS A 166 10.71 -3.28 -2.95
CA LYS A 166 9.68 -3.87 -2.09
C LYS A 166 9.29 -5.29 -2.53
N TRP A 167 8.98 -5.48 -3.81
CA TRP A 167 8.55 -6.78 -4.32
C TRP A 167 9.61 -7.87 -4.12
N LYS A 168 10.86 -7.59 -4.48
CA LYS A 168 11.97 -8.56 -4.28
C LYS A 168 12.20 -8.86 -2.80
N ASN A 169 12.09 -7.85 -1.93
CA ASN A 169 12.23 -8.04 -0.49
C ASN A 169 11.07 -8.84 0.10
N ALA A 170 9.84 -8.58 -0.36
CA ALA A 170 8.67 -9.37 0.03
C ALA A 170 8.84 -10.85 -0.34
N LEU A 171 9.25 -11.15 -1.57
CA LEU A 171 9.51 -12.53 -1.99
C LEU A 171 10.58 -13.22 -1.14
N LYS A 172 11.69 -12.52 -0.81
CA LYS A 172 12.74 -13.08 0.08
C LYS A 172 12.18 -13.43 1.46
N LYS A 173 11.30 -12.59 2.01
CA LYS A 173 10.66 -12.83 3.31
C LYS A 173 9.72 -14.05 3.32
N THR A 174 9.25 -14.52 2.15
CA THR A 174 8.46 -15.76 2.07
C THR A 174 9.31 -17.02 2.33
N GLY A 175 10.64 -16.92 2.26
CA GLY A 175 11.54 -18.07 2.35
C GLY A 175 11.56 -18.97 1.11
N ILE A 176 10.84 -18.62 0.06
CA ILE A 176 10.78 -19.38 -1.19
C ILE A 176 11.86 -18.87 -2.13
N ASP A 177 12.69 -19.78 -2.62
CA ASP A 177 13.72 -19.46 -3.64
C ASP A 177 13.11 -19.50 -5.04
N PHE A 178 12.58 -18.35 -5.48
CA PHE A 178 11.96 -18.22 -6.80
C PHE A 178 12.96 -18.29 -7.96
N SER A 179 14.27 -18.16 -7.71
CA SER A 179 15.28 -18.34 -8.76
C SER A 179 15.35 -19.77 -9.25
N LYS A 180 15.00 -20.74 -8.40
CA LYS A 180 14.94 -22.17 -8.77
C LYS A 180 13.65 -22.50 -9.52
N LEU A 181 12.57 -21.73 -9.33
CA LEU A 181 11.29 -21.98 -10.02
C LEU A 181 11.32 -21.48 -11.46
N SER A 182 12.03 -20.39 -11.77
CA SER A 182 12.17 -19.88 -13.14
C SER A 182 12.85 -20.86 -14.10
N ASN A 183 13.73 -21.74 -13.59
CA ASN A 183 14.39 -22.76 -14.39
C ASN A 183 13.48 -23.95 -14.76
N TYR A 184 12.33 -24.13 -14.07
CA TYR A 184 11.35 -25.16 -14.39
C TYR A 184 10.32 -24.74 -15.46
N PHE A 185 10.11 -23.44 -15.66
CA PHE A 185 9.13 -22.90 -16.63
C PHE A 185 9.78 -22.35 -17.90
N GLY A 186 11.10 -22.40 -18.04
CA GLY A 186 11.84 -21.87 -19.17
C GLY A 186 12.18 -22.85 -20.30
N ASN A 187 11.72 -24.10 -20.24
CA ASN A 187 11.93 -25.13 -21.27
C ASN A 187 10.60 -25.78 -21.67
N ALA A 188 9.76 -25.03 -22.36
CA ALA A 188 8.66 -25.61 -23.14
C ALA A 188 8.45 -24.74 -24.39
#